data_9d5b0c0b7b06403d06482b6592a58dc7
#
_entry.id   9d5b0c0b7b06403d06482b6592a58dc7
#
_cell.length_a   1.000
_cell.length_b   1.000
_cell.length_c   1.000
_cell.angle_alpha   90.00
_cell.angle_beta   90.00
_cell.angle_gamma   90.00
#
_symmetry.space_group_name_H-M   'P 1'
#
loop_
_entity.id
_entity.type
_entity.pdbx_description
1 polymer ?
#
loop_
_entity_poly.entity_id
_entity_poly.type
_entity_poly.pdbx_seq_one_letter_code
_entity_poly.pdbx_strand_id
1 'polypeptide(L)'
;MRVEASEHHRVRLRSLPYHITPVTADAAPLILLTGATGYIGGRLAPRLLEHGYRIRCFTRSRAKLVSRPWASDPRVEVVEGDANDETALTNALRGCQAAYFLIHSMDAAGHEYRERDLAIAESFGRAAAAAGVARILYLGGLGDGLDALSEHLASRREVEAALGVGGVPVTVLRAAMIIGSGSASFEILRYLVERLPIMLTPRWVRTEAQPISVRDVLHYLIAALETPATTGLAIDIGGPDIWSYERMMKEMARALGLKTRFVIPVPVLTPKLSALWIHLITPLGANIAQPLAEGLRNRVVVRNDDAQRLMPHQCRTIPEAMEAAVERYESGTVESSWSDAGPLPGDPDWAGGTQFVDERATTVDAPLDAVWREICAIGGERGYYTSDFLWHLRGIMDRLLGGPGLRRGRRNPTELRMGDAVDFWRVTAIEPGKRLELTAEMLLPGVATLTLGVEPATGGGTHLALKARFRPRGLFGIAYWWAVYPLHGIVFPGMLRGIARAAVSPRA
;
A
#
# COMPACT_ATOMS: atom_id res chain seq x y z
N MET A 1 -50.17 -37.22 -23.26
CA MET A 1 -48.79 -37.67 -23.03
C MET A 1 -48.15 -36.69 -22.00
N ARG A 2 -48.07 -37.09 -20.73
CA ARG A 2 -47.56 -36.31 -19.61
C ARG A 2 -46.03 -36.50 -19.58
N VAL A 3 -45.28 -35.42 -19.47
CA VAL A 3 -43.85 -35.44 -19.23
C VAL A 3 -43.66 -35.17 -17.73
N GLU A 4 -43.07 -36.15 -17.04
CA GLU A 4 -42.74 -36.10 -15.61
C GLU A 4 -41.55 -35.17 -15.37
N ALA A 5 -41.67 -34.33 -14.34
CA ALA A 5 -40.63 -33.45 -13.86
C ALA A 5 -39.70 -34.22 -12.89
N SER A 6 -38.41 -34.20 -13.18
CA SER A 6 -37.34 -34.78 -12.36
C SER A 6 -37.11 -33.94 -11.09
N GLU A 7 -37.25 -34.58 -9.94
CA GLU A 7 -36.93 -34.00 -8.61
C GLU A 7 -35.43 -33.80 -8.45
N HIS A 8 -35.04 -32.57 -8.21
CA HIS A 8 -33.67 -32.22 -7.79
C HIS A 8 -33.47 -32.52 -6.29
N HIS A 9 -32.62 -33.46 -6.01
CA HIS A 9 -32.12 -33.76 -4.65
C HIS A 9 -31.36 -32.55 -4.09
N ARG A 10 -31.98 -31.79 -3.18
CA ARG A 10 -31.31 -30.81 -2.31
C ARG A 10 -30.61 -31.57 -1.19
N VAL A 11 -29.28 -31.65 -1.28
CA VAL A 11 -28.43 -32.07 -0.16
C VAL A 11 -28.49 -30.98 0.90
N ARG A 12 -29.22 -31.25 1.99
CA ARG A 12 -29.17 -30.39 3.20
C ARG A 12 -27.83 -30.60 3.89
N LEU A 13 -26.96 -29.63 3.82
CA LEU A 13 -25.81 -29.48 4.71
C LEU A 13 -26.33 -29.27 6.16
N ARG A 14 -26.17 -30.27 7.00
CA ARG A 14 -26.41 -30.16 8.45
C ARG A 14 -25.38 -29.23 9.03
N SER A 15 -25.76 -28.00 9.37
CA SER A 15 -25.03 -27.12 10.25
C SER A 15 -25.02 -27.72 11.66
N LEU A 16 -23.85 -28.14 12.14
CA LEU A 16 -23.64 -28.42 13.57
C LEU A 16 -23.76 -27.09 14.33
N PRO A 17 -24.54 -27.01 15.40
CA PRO A 17 -24.64 -25.80 16.20
C PRO A 17 -23.40 -25.69 17.09
N TYR A 18 -22.44 -24.87 16.68
CA TYR A 18 -21.49 -24.32 17.65
C TYR A 18 -22.24 -23.28 18.47
N HIS A 19 -22.62 -23.64 19.69
CA HIS A 19 -23.08 -22.70 20.70
C HIS A 19 -21.90 -21.82 21.11
N ILE A 20 -21.72 -20.69 20.44
CA ILE A 20 -20.87 -19.60 20.93
C ILE A 20 -21.69 -18.92 22.03
N THR A 21 -21.31 -19.15 23.28
CA THR A 21 -21.77 -18.33 24.39
C THR A 21 -21.39 -16.89 24.08
N PRO A 22 -22.29 -15.89 24.15
CA PRO A 22 -21.91 -14.50 23.90
C PRO A 22 -20.95 -14.05 25.00
N VAL A 23 -19.66 -13.97 24.67
CA VAL A 23 -18.64 -13.31 25.49
C VAL A 23 -18.99 -11.83 25.45
N THR A 24 -19.17 -11.19 26.60
CA THR A 24 -19.35 -9.74 26.68
C THR A 24 -18.20 -9.06 25.94
N ALA A 25 -18.48 -7.99 25.20
CA ALA A 25 -17.49 -7.35 24.29
C ALA A 25 -16.17 -6.96 25.00
N ASP A 26 -16.19 -6.71 26.30
CA ASP A 26 -15.03 -6.38 27.13
C ASP A 26 -14.16 -7.59 27.53
N ALA A 27 -14.70 -8.83 27.44
CA ALA A 27 -13.97 -10.05 27.80
C ALA A 27 -13.25 -10.71 26.61
N ALA A 28 -13.48 -10.25 25.38
CA ALA A 28 -12.85 -10.80 24.19
C ALA A 28 -11.33 -10.47 24.16
N PRO A 29 -10.47 -11.44 23.76
CA PRO A 29 -9.03 -11.20 23.68
C PRO A 29 -8.71 -10.06 22.71
N LEU A 30 -7.83 -9.14 23.14
CA LEU A 30 -7.38 -8.02 22.32
C LEU A 30 -6.10 -8.41 21.58
N ILE A 31 -6.11 -8.21 20.26
CA ILE A 31 -4.99 -8.53 19.36
C ILE A 31 -4.47 -7.24 18.73
N LEU A 32 -3.18 -6.96 18.81
CA LEU A 32 -2.57 -5.90 18.05
C LEU A 32 -2.40 -6.34 16.58
N LEU A 33 -2.80 -5.48 15.65
CA LEU A 33 -2.61 -5.68 14.23
C LEU A 33 -1.82 -4.51 13.65
N THR A 34 -0.55 -4.74 13.29
CA THR A 34 0.20 -3.81 12.45
C THR A 34 -0.05 -4.12 10.98
N GLY A 35 0.15 -3.13 10.10
CA GLY A 35 -0.08 -3.31 8.67
C GLY A 35 -1.56 -3.48 8.28
N ALA A 36 -2.50 -3.05 9.11
CA ALA A 36 -3.95 -3.11 8.86
C ALA A 36 -4.39 -2.34 7.59
N THR A 37 -3.61 -1.37 7.14
CA THR A 37 -3.82 -0.65 5.87
C THR A 37 -3.35 -1.42 4.65
N GLY A 38 -2.51 -2.46 4.82
CA GLY A 38 -1.91 -3.24 3.73
C GLY A 38 -2.79 -4.37 3.21
N TYR A 39 -2.24 -5.12 2.25
CA TYR A 39 -2.93 -6.19 1.54
C TYR A 39 -3.42 -7.33 2.46
N ILE A 40 -2.55 -7.86 3.31
CA ILE A 40 -2.92 -8.97 4.23
C ILE A 40 -3.66 -8.44 5.44
N GLY A 41 -3.13 -7.40 6.12
CA GLY A 41 -3.73 -6.89 7.35
C GLY A 41 -5.15 -6.35 7.15
N GLY A 42 -5.42 -5.66 6.03
CA GLY A 42 -6.75 -5.16 5.70
C GLY A 42 -7.79 -6.26 5.48
N ARG A 43 -7.35 -7.47 5.10
CA ARG A 43 -8.20 -8.67 4.95
C ARG A 43 -8.27 -9.50 6.22
N LEU A 44 -7.22 -9.48 7.03
CA LEU A 44 -7.16 -10.22 8.30
C LEU A 44 -8.07 -9.58 9.35
N ALA A 45 -8.12 -8.24 9.41
CA ALA A 45 -8.90 -7.51 10.40
C ALA A 45 -10.36 -7.96 10.49
N PRO A 46 -11.18 -7.96 9.41
CA PRO A 46 -12.56 -8.39 9.51
C PRO A 46 -12.70 -9.86 9.92
N ARG A 47 -11.75 -10.72 9.55
CA ARG A 47 -11.78 -12.14 9.90
C ARG A 47 -11.46 -12.39 11.37
N LEU A 48 -10.56 -11.60 11.97
CA LEU A 48 -10.35 -11.63 13.42
C LEU A 48 -11.60 -11.20 14.18
N LEU A 49 -12.34 -10.21 13.68
CA LEU A 49 -13.63 -9.80 14.25
C LEU A 49 -14.68 -10.90 14.13
N GLU A 50 -14.74 -11.60 12.97
CA GLU A 50 -15.63 -12.77 12.76
C GLU A 50 -15.32 -13.91 13.75
N HIS A 51 -14.05 -14.09 14.13
CA HIS A 51 -13.60 -15.05 15.14
C HIS A 51 -13.76 -14.56 16.58
N GLY A 52 -14.38 -13.40 16.80
CA GLY A 52 -14.72 -12.90 18.14
C GLY A 52 -13.61 -12.12 18.85
N TYR A 53 -12.51 -11.78 18.17
CA TYR A 53 -11.44 -10.98 18.74
C TYR A 53 -11.78 -9.49 18.75
N ARG A 54 -11.21 -8.77 19.70
CA ARG A 54 -11.01 -7.32 19.62
C ARG A 54 -9.70 -7.05 18.90
N ILE A 55 -9.64 -6.02 18.09
CA ILE A 55 -8.41 -5.66 17.39
C ILE A 55 -7.99 -4.22 17.69
N ARG A 56 -6.71 -4.03 17.94
CA ARG A 56 -6.09 -2.72 17.98
C ARG A 56 -5.18 -2.57 16.76
N CYS A 57 -5.58 -1.69 15.84
CA CYS A 57 -4.81 -1.40 14.64
C CYS A 57 -3.78 -0.32 14.93
N PHE A 58 -2.49 -0.64 14.83
CA PHE A 58 -1.41 0.34 14.89
C PHE A 58 -1.06 0.79 13.48
N THR A 59 -1.22 2.07 13.19
CA THR A 59 -1.08 2.64 11.84
C THR A 59 -0.40 4.02 11.87
N ARG A 60 0.27 4.38 10.78
CA ARG A 60 0.84 5.71 10.56
C ARG A 60 -0.20 6.78 10.23
N SER A 61 -1.38 6.36 9.74
CA SER A 61 -2.45 7.26 9.34
C SER A 61 -3.80 6.59 9.59
N ARG A 62 -4.57 7.14 10.53
CA ARG A 62 -5.95 6.74 10.81
C ARG A 62 -6.86 6.93 9.60
N ALA A 63 -6.60 7.98 8.81
CA ALA A 63 -7.41 8.32 7.65
C ALA A 63 -7.51 7.17 6.63
N LYS A 64 -6.48 6.32 6.51
CA LYS A 64 -6.48 5.16 5.62
C LYS A 64 -7.43 4.04 6.04
N LEU A 65 -7.83 4.01 7.30
CA LEU A 65 -8.75 3.01 7.83
C LEU A 65 -10.20 3.46 7.78
N VAL A 66 -10.48 4.77 7.75
CA VAL A 66 -11.84 5.33 7.79
C VAL A 66 -12.75 4.78 6.70
N SER A 67 -12.21 4.50 5.51
CA SER A 67 -12.97 3.93 4.39
C SER A 67 -13.17 2.41 4.48
N ARG A 68 -12.58 1.74 5.46
CA ARG A 68 -12.74 0.28 5.63
C ARG A 68 -14.03 -0.02 6.40
N PRO A 69 -14.96 -0.83 5.84
CA PRO A 69 -16.24 -1.12 6.47
C PRO A 69 -16.13 -1.65 7.91
N TRP A 70 -15.08 -2.44 8.19
CA TRP A 70 -14.85 -3.04 9.50
C TRP A 70 -14.23 -2.06 10.53
N ALA A 71 -13.72 -0.91 10.11
CA ALA A 71 -13.04 0.03 11.01
C ALA A 71 -14.00 0.76 11.96
N SER A 72 -15.31 0.76 11.66
CA SER A 72 -16.35 1.29 12.52
C SER A 72 -16.94 0.29 13.53
N ASP A 73 -16.48 -0.97 13.51
CA ASP A 73 -16.88 -1.97 14.49
C ASP A 73 -16.42 -1.54 15.90
N PRO A 74 -17.29 -1.56 16.94
CA PRO A 74 -16.92 -1.15 18.29
C PRO A 74 -15.78 -1.96 18.93
N ARG A 75 -15.46 -3.11 18.39
CA ARG A 75 -14.31 -3.95 18.82
C ARG A 75 -12.98 -3.53 18.17
N VAL A 76 -12.97 -2.46 17.35
CA VAL A 76 -11.78 -1.95 16.66
C VAL A 76 -11.28 -0.68 17.35
N GLU A 77 -10.06 -0.76 17.85
CA GLU A 77 -9.31 0.40 18.34
C GLU A 77 -8.28 0.82 17.27
N VAL A 78 -8.15 2.11 16.99
CA VAL A 78 -7.13 2.62 16.07
C VAL A 78 -6.17 3.51 16.84
N VAL A 79 -4.90 3.10 16.87
CA VAL A 79 -3.79 3.86 17.46
C VAL A 79 -2.88 4.34 16.33
N GLU A 80 -2.66 5.66 16.28
CA GLU A 80 -1.77 6.27 15.30
C GLU A 80 -0.38 6.45 15.91
N GLY A 81 0.67 6.03 15.18
CA GLY A 81 2.05 6.13 15.62
C GLY A 81 3.05 5.63 14.58
N ASP A 82 4.32 5.98 14.83
CA ASP A 82 5.45 5.46 14.06
C ASP A 82 5.98 4.16 14.70
N ALA A 83 6.17 3.14 13.89
CA ALA A 83 6.74 1.87 14.34
C ALA A 83 8.26 1.95 14.68
N ASN A 84 8.91 3.07 14.40
CA ASN A 84 10.26 3.35 14.90
C ASN A 84 10.24 3.89 16.35
N ASP A 85 9.08 4.34 16.85
CA ASP A 85 8.91 4.79 18.23
C ASP A 85 8.54 3.61 19.14
N GLU A 86 9.53 3.09 19.86
CA GLU A 86 9.37 1.95 20.77
C GLU A 86 8.39 2.26 21.92
N THR A 87 8.31 3.53 22.35
CA THR A 87 7.36 3.95 23.39
C THR A 87 5.92 3.90 22.88
N ALA A 88 5.69 4.39 21.66
CA ALA A 88 4.39 4.33 21.02
C ALA A 88 3.96 2.87 20.78
N LEU A 89 4.89 2.00 20.34
CA LEU A 89 4.64 0.57 20.19
C LEU A 89 4.30 -0.10 21.52
N THR A 90 5.08 0.15 22.58
CA THR A 90 4.83 -0.42 23.92
C THR A 90 3.45 -0.02 24.43
N ASN A 91 3.07 1.24 24.27
CA ASN A 91 1.75 1.72 24.67
C ASN A 91 0.62 1.05 23.87
N ALA A 92 0.82 0.88 22.57
CA ALA A 92 -0.14 0.21 21.71
C ALA A 92 -0.28 -1.29 22.02
N LEU A 93 0.80 -1.96 22.47
CA LEU A 93 0.81 -3.38 22.82
C LEU A 93 0.22 -3.69 24.20
N ARG A 94 0.11 -2.70 25.10
CA ARG A 94 -0.42 -2.92 26.46
C ARG A 94 -1.83 -3.53 26.43
N GLY A 95 -2.00 -4.62 27.17
CA GLY A 95 -3.26 -5.36 27.28
C GLY A 95 -3.57 -6.25 26.07
N CYS A 96 -2.71 -6.30 25.06
CA CYS A 96 -2.87 -7.22 23.94
C CYS A 96 -2.35 -8.63 24.33
N GLN A 97 -3.13 -9.66 24.02
CA GLN A 97 -2.74 -11.06 24.25
C GLN A 97 -1.69 -11.52 23.23
N ALA A 98 -1.88 -11.14 21.96
CA ALA A 98 -0.96 -11.45 20.89
C ALA A 98 -0.87 -10.27 19.91
N ALA A 99 0.15 -10.31 19.03
CA ALA A 99 0.36 -9.25 18.07
C ALA A 99 0.75 -9.81 16.69
N TYR A 100 0.12 -9.29 15.64
CA TYR A 100 0.53 -9.53 14.26
C TYR A 100 1.50 -8.46 13.80
N PHE A 101 2.69 -8.88 13.38
CA PHE A 101 3.65 -8.03 12.71
C PHE A 101 3.54 -8.22 11.19
N LEU A 102 2.85 -7.30 10.51
CA LEU A 102 2.63 -7.32 9.06
C LEU A 102 3.15 -6.05 8.37
N ILE A 103 4.09 -5.35 9.02
CA ILE A 103 4.79 -4.19 8.42
C ILE A 103 5.79 -4.69 7.39
N HIS A 104 5.83 -4.00 6.26
CA HIS A 104 6.81 -4.23 5.21
C HIS A 104 7.04 -2.95 4.40
N SER A 105 8.30 -2.52 4.32
CA SER A 105 8.67 -1.19 3.81
C SER A 105 9.14 -1.19 2.35
N MET A 106 8.87 -2.23 1.55
CA MET A 106 9.34 -2.33 0.14
C MET A 106 9.00 -1.10 -0.72
N ASP A 107 7.85 -0.46 -0.46
CA ASP A 107 7.42 0.73 -1.23
C ASP A 107 8.10 2.03 -0.74
N ALA A 108 8.69 2.01 0.45
CA ALA A 108 9.05 3.22 1.18
C ALA A 108 10.50 3.66 1.03
N ALA A 109 11.49 2.76 0.84
CA ALA A 109 12.87 3.07 1.18
C ALA A 109 13.93 2.68 0.13
N GLY A 110 13.58 2.20 -1.07
CA GLY A 110 14.59 1.79 -2.05
C GLY A 110 15.57 0.77 -1.46
N HIS A 111 16.88 1.03 -1.52
CA HIS A 111 17.90 0.13 -0.97
C HIS A 111 17.97 0.10 0.57
N GLU A 112 17.37 1.07 1.26
CA GLU A 112 17.41 1.18 2.74
C GLU A 112 16.26 0.43 3.43
N TYR A 113 15.36 -0.24 2.69
CA TYR A 113 14.21 -0.93 3.28
C TYR A 113 14.62 -2.04 4.25
N ARG A 114 15.74 -2.72 4.00
CA ARG A 114 16.23 -3.84 4.81
C ARG A 114 16.63 -3.40 6.21
N GLU A 115 17.44 -2.37 6.33
CA GLU A 115 17.89 -1.82 7.62
C GLU A 115 16.71 -1.27 8.42
N ARG A 116 15.78 -0.62 7.73
CA ARG A 116 14.57 -0.07 8.34
C ARG A 116 13.62 -1.16 8.84
N ASP A 117 13.35 -2.19 8.03
CA ASP A 117 12.49 -3.31 8.44
C ASP A 117 13.10 -4.05 9.63
N LEU A 118 14.42 -4.20 9.67
CA LEU A 118 15.16 -4.80 10.77
C LEU A 118 15.01 -3.98 12.06
N ALA A 119 15.30 -2.67 12.01
CA ALA A 119 15.18 -1.79 13.16
C ALA A 119 13.76 -1.75 13.75
N ILE A 120 12.74 -1.68 12.88
CA ILE A 120 11.33 -1.73 13.30
C ILE A 120 11.00 -3.08 13.97
N ALA A 121 11.48 -4.19 13.44
CA ALA A 121 11.23 -5.52 13.98
C ALA A 121 11.87 -5.70 15.37
N GLU A 122 13.12 -5.22 15.56
CA GLU A 122 13.79 -5.23 16.86
C GLU A 122 13.04 -4.38 17.90
N SER A 123 12.66 -3.15 17.54
CA SER A 123 11.88 -2.26 18.39
C SER A 123 10.53 -2.89 18.77
N PHE A 124 9.87 -3.55 17.81
CA PHE A 124 8.62 -4.24 18.04
C PHE A 124 8.79 -5.44 19.01
N GLY A 125 9.85 -6.24 18.82
CA GLY A 125 10.16 -7.38 19.72
C GLY A 125 10.39 -6.92 21.16
N ARG A 126 11.19 -5.86 21.39
CA ARG A 126 11.41 -5.27 22.72
C ARG A 126 10.14 -4.69 23.32
N ALA A 127 9.37 -3.94 22.54
CA ALA A 127 8.10 -3.36 22.95
C ALA A 127 7.07 -4.44 23.34
N ALA A 128 7.00 -5.55 22.60
CA ALA A 128 6.11 -6.68 22.89
C ALA A 128 6.49 -7.35 24.21
N ALA A 129 7.78 -7.52 24.50
CA ALA A 129 8.25 -8.04 25.78
C ALA A 129 7.90 -7.08 26.94
N ALA A 130 8.18 -5.78 26.78
CA ALA A 130 7.87 -4.77 27.79
C ALA A 130 6.36 -4.64 28.09
N ALA A 131 5.50 -4.92 27.11
CA ALA A 131 4.06 -4.90 27.24
C ALA A 131 3.46 -6.23 27.76
N GLY A 132 4.25 -7.30 27.89
CA GLY A 132 3.81 -8.62 28.34
C GLY A 132 2.98 -9.39 27.32
N VAL A 133 3.18 -9.17 26.03
CA VAL A 133 2.52 -9.91 24.95
C VAL A 133 2.94 -11.38 24.96
N ALA A 134 1.97 -12.30 24.88
CA ALA A 134 2.25 -13.73 24.99
C ALA A 134 2.92 -14.33 23.74
N ARG A 135 2.65 -13.77 22.54
CA ARG A 135 3.23 -14.25 21.28
C ARG A 135 3.12 -13.21 20.15
N ILE A 136 4.05 -13.28 19.22
CA ILE A 136 4.05 -12.52 17.98
C ILE A 136 3.76 -13.48 16.82
N LEU A 137 2.91 -13.07 15.87
CA LEU A 137 2.67 -13.78 14.62
C LEU A 137 3.23 -12.96 13.45
N TYR A 138 3.99 -13.62 12.60
CA TYR A 138 4.66 -13.00 11.46
C TYR A 138 4.44 -13.79 10.17
N LEU A 139 4.17 -13.09 9.07
CA LEU A 139 4.10 -13.68 7.73
C LEU A 139 5.40 -13.40 6.98
N GLY A 140 6.24 -14.40 6.89
CA GLY A 140 7.54 -14.36 6.23
C GLY A 140 7.53 -14.93 4.82
N GLY A 141 8.71 -14.96 4.18
CA GLY A 141 8.93 -15.56 2.87
C GLY A 141 9.44 -17.00 2.97
N LEU A 142 8.94 -17.87 2.08
CA LEU A 142 9.44 -19.22 1.89
C LEU A 142 10.71 -19.19 1.04
N GLY A 143 11.72 -19.99 1.38
CA GLY A 143 12.97 -20.12 0.61
C GLY A 143 13.89 -21.18 1.19
N ASP A 144 14.63 -21.86 0.31
CA ASP A 144 15.57 -22.93 0.67
C ASP A 144 16.97 -22.40 0.97
N GLY A 145 17.55 -22.82 2.09
CA GLY A 145 18.97 -22.63 2.43
C GLY A 145 19.40 -21.16 2.67
N LEU A 146 20.48 -21.01 3.48
CA LEU A 146 21.02 -19.66 3.82
C LEU A 146 21.95 -19.10 2.72
N ASP A 147 22.52 -19.96 1.87
CA ASP A 147 23.67 -19.57 1.02
C ASP A 147 23.31 -19.04 -0.38
N ALA A 148 22.02 -19.03 -0.76
CA ALA A 148 21.58 -18.63 -2.10
C ALA A 148 20.26 -17.84 -2.12
N LEU A 149 19.81 -17.31 -0.97
CA LEU A 149 18.58 -16.52 -0.92
C LEU A 149 18.75 -15.19 -1.66
N SER A 150 17.70 -14.77 -2.37
CA SER A 150 17.62 -13.38 -2.84
C SER A 150 17.68 -12.41 -1.66
N GLU A 151 18.17 -11.21 -1.90
CA GLU A 151 18.27 -10.16 -0.86
C GLU A 151 16.94 -9.95 -0.13
N HIS A 152 15.82 -10.01 -0.87
CA HIS A 152 14.48 -9.93 -0.30
C HIS A 152 14.15 -11.07 0.67
N LEU A 153 14.45 -12.33 0.32
CA LEU A 153 14.18 -13.48 1.20
C LEU A 153 15.12 -13.50 2.41
N ALA A 154 16.38 -13.06 2.23
CA ALA A 154 17.34 -12.90 3.33
C ALA A 154 16.84 -11.85 4.35
N SER A 155 16.39 -10.68 3.88
CA SER A 155 15.79 -9.65 4.74
C SER A 155 14.59 -10.16 5.55
N ARG A 156 13.73 -11.01 4.96
CA ARG A 156 12.61 -11.63 5.68
C ARG A 156 13.07 -12.54 6.81
N ARG A 157 14.17 -13.26 6.63
CA ARG A 157 14.76 -14.10 7.70
C ARG A 157 15.37 -13.27 8.81
N GLU A 158 15.98 -12.16 8.50
CA GLU A 158 16.52 -11.23 9.48
C GLU A 158 15.42 -10.60 10.33
N VAL A 159 14.31 -10.18 9.71
CA VAL A 159 13.12 -9.67 10.43
C VAL A 159 12.54 -10.75 11.36
N GLU A 160 12.49 -12.02 10.93
CA GLU A 160 12.06 -13.15 11.76
C GLU A 160 12.91 -13.28 13.03
N ALA A 161 14.23 -13.19 12.90
CA ALA A 161 15.15 -13.25 14.04
C ALA A 161 15.03 -12.00 14.94
N ALA A 162 14.91 -10.82 14.34
CA ALA A 162 14.81 -9.55 15.04
C ALA A 162 13.56 -9.43 15.91
N LEU A 163 12.43 -9.96 15.47
CA LEU A 163 11.21 -10.01 16.27
C LEU A 163 11.37 -10.80 17.57
N GLY A 164 12.30 -11.77 17.61
CA GLY A 164 12.61 -12.60 18.78
C GLY A 164 13.51 -11.94 19.83
N VAL A 165 14.09 -10.75 19.57
CA VAL A 165 15.08 -10.10 20.46
C VAL A 165 14.55 -9.85 21.87
N GLY A 166 13.25 -9.58 22.01
CA GLY A 166 12.60 -9.40 23.32
C GLY A 166 12.29 -10.70 24.09
N GLY A 167 12.56 -11.88 23.52
CA GLY A 167 12.26 -13.18 24.13
C GLY A 167 10.79 -13.61 24.05
N VAL A 168 9.91 -12.81 23.41
CA VAL A 168 8.53 -13.21 23.13
C VAL A 168 8.53 -14.28 22.03
N PRO A 169 7.81 -15.40 22.18
CA PRO A 169 7.73 -16.43 21.15
C PRO A 169 7.17 -15.88 19.83
N VAL A 170 7.89 -16.09 18.73
CA VAL A 170 7.48 -15.66 17.39
C VAL A 170 7.00 -16.85 16.58
N THR A 171 5.72 -16.89 16.23
CA THR A 171 5.20 -17.87 15.27
C THR A 171 5.32 -17.28 13.87
N VAL A 172 6.07 -17.95 13.01
CA VAL A 172 6.35 -17.52 11.64
C VAL A 172 5.64 -18.42 10.66
N LEU A 173 4.79 -17.86 9.82
CA LEU A 173 4.25 -18.54 8.65
C LEU A 173 5.05 -18.08 7.41
N ARG A 174 5.70 -19.03 6.74
CA ARG A 174 6.51 -18.75 5.55
C ARG A 174 5.76 -19.16 4.31
N ALA A 175 5.44 -18.19 3.45
CA ALA A 175 4.71 -18.40 2.21
C ALA A 175 5.56 -18.07 0.98
N ALA A 176 5.32 -18.78 -0.12
CA ALA A 176 5.78 -18.40 -1.45
C ALA A 176 4.89 -17.28 -2.03
N MET A 177 4.69 -17.28 -3.34
CA MET A 177 3.79 -16.35 -4.01
C MET A 177 2.35 -16.49 -3.48
N ILE A 178 1.74 -15.38 -3.06
CA ILE A 178 0.34 -15.35 -2.63
C ILE A 178 -0.54 -14.97 -3.81
N ILE A 179 -1.45 -15.88 -4.21
CA ILE A 179 -2.41 -15.67 -5.29
C ILE A 179 -3.66 -15.02 -4.72
N GLY A 180 -4.00 -13.84 -5.24
CA GLY A 180 -5.23 -13.12 -4.88
C GLY A 180 -5.28 -11.74 -5.51
N SER A 181 -6.47 -11.28 -5.85
CA SER A 181 -6.72 -9.96 -6.43
C SER A 181 -6.11 -8.85 -5.56
N GLY A 182 -5.35 -7.94 -6.16
CA GLY A 182 -4.66 -6.86 -5.45
C GLY A 182 -3.33 -7.23 -4.80
N SER A 183 -2.86 -8.49 -4.85
CA SER A 183 -1.50 -8.87 -4.43
C SER A 183 -0.48 -8.40 -5.48
N ALA A 184 0.66 -7.86 -5.05
CA ALA A 184 1.67 -7.35 -5.98
C ALA A 184 2.15 -8.42 -6.97
N SER A 185 2.45 -9.63 -6.50
CA SER A 185 2.93 -10.73 -7.34
C SER A 185 1.85 -11.21 -8.33
N PHE A 186 0.59 -11.28 -7.89
CA PHE A 186 -0.53 -11.63 -8.74
C PHE A 186 -0.78 -10.56 -9.81
N GLU A 187 -0.73 -9.29 -9.44
CA GLU A 187 -0.95 -8.18 -10.38
C GLU A 187 0.16 -8.10 -11.43
N ILE A 188 1.44 -8.35 -11.05
CA ILE A 188 2.53 -8.46 -12.02
C ILE A 188 2.22 -9.56 -13.03
N LEU A 189 1.88 -10.75 -12.56
CA LEU A 189 1.56 -11.90 -13.41
C LEU A 189 0.38 -11.58 -14.34
N ARG A 190 -0.70 -11.02 -13.80
CA ARG A 190 -1.90 -10.64 -14.55
C ARG A 190 -1.58 -9.62 -15.65
N TYR A 191 -0.94 -8.50 -15.31
CA TYR A 191 -0.62 -7.46 -16.30
C TYR A 191 0.32 -7.94 -17.40
N LEU A 192 1.33 -8.75 -17.07
CA LEU A 192 2.22 -9.31 -18.07
C LEU A 192 1.44 -10.20 -19.06
N VAL A 193 0.60 -11.08 -18.56
CA VAL A 193 -0.19 -12.02 -19.36
C VAL A 193 -1.27 -11.30 -20.16
N GLU A 194 -1.95 -10.32 -19.57
CA GLU A 194 -3.00 -9.53 -20.23
C GLU A 194 -2.45 -8.73 -21.42
N ARG A 195 -1.31 -8.06 -21.22
CA ARG A 195 -0.75 -7.11 -22.18
C ARG A 195 0.16 -7.73 -23.24
N LEU A 196 0.79 -8.86 -22.94
CA LEU A 196 1.82 -9.44 -23.80
C LEU A 196 1.39 -10.82 -24.36
N PRO A 197 1.09 -10.90 -25.67
CA PRO A 197 0.84 -12.20 -26.31
C PRO A 197 2.12 -13.05 -26.44
N ILE A 198 3.29 -12.41 -26.53
CA ILE A 198 4.62 -13.03 -26.56
C ILE A 198 5.45 -12.40 -25.45
N MET A 199 5.99 -13.21 -24.56
CA MET A 199 6.78 -12.77 -23.42
C MET A 199 8.21 -13.27 -23.52
N LEU A 200 9.17 -12.34 -23.61
CA LEU A 200 10.59 -12.66 -23.45
C LEU A 200 10.89 -12.69 -21.95
N THR A 201 11.31 -13.82 -21.45
CA THR A 201 11.48 -14.05 -20.01
C THR A 201 12.88 -14.55 -19.68
N PRO A 202 13.39 -14.32 -18.48
CA PRO A 202 14.62 -14.96 -18.03
C PRO A 202 14.46 -16.48 -17.92
N ARG A 203 15.56 -17.23 -17.98
CA ARG A 203 15.53 -18.69 -17.83
C ARG A 203 14.92 -19.18 -16.53
N TRP A 204 15.03 -18.39 -15.44
CA TRP A 204 14.48 -18.72 -14.13
C TRP A 204 12.94 -18.66 -14.06
N VAL A 205 12.24 -18.25 -15.13
CA VAL A 205 10.78 -18.42 -15.24
C VAL A 205 10.34 -19.89 -15.11
N ARG A 206 11.27 -20.82 -15.30
CA ARG A 206 11.07 -22.27 -15.13
C ARG A 206 11.33 -22.77 -13.71
N THR A 207 11.78 -21.90 -12.81
CA THR A 207 11.94 -22.26 -11.39
C THR A 207 10.59 -22.59 -10.79
N GLU A 208 10.57 -23.63 -9.97
CA GLU A 208 9.37 -24.10 -9.29
C GLU A 208 9.05 -23.26 -8.05
N ALA A 209 7.77 -23.01 -7.85
CA ALA A 209 7.21 -22.43 -6.66
C ALA A 209 5.96 -23.18 -6.22
N GLN A 210 5.65 -23.10 -4.95
CA GLN A 210 4.42 -23.64 -4.35
C GLN A 210 3.56 -22.47 -3.84
N PRO A 211 2.80 -21.78 -4.73
CA PRO A 211 1.95 -20.67 -4.34
C PRO A 211 0.85 -21.09 -3.40
N ILE A 212 0.28 -20.10 -2.72
CA ILE A 212 -0.86 -20.30 -1.82
C ILE A 212 -1.91 -19.21 -2.07
N SER A 213 -3.20 -19.55 -1.97
CA SER A 213 -4.24 -18.54 -2.09
C SER A 213 -4.24 -17.59 -0.88
N VAL A 214 -4.61 -16.32 -1.08
CA VAL A 214 -4.74 -15.36 0.03
C VAL A 214 -5.76 -15.83 1.06
N ARG A 215 -6.81 -16.53 0.65
CA ARG A 215 -7.80 -17.10 1.56
C ARG A 215 -7.17 -18.12 2.51
N ASP A 216 -6.31 -18.98 1.99
CA ASP A 216 -5.65 -20.02 2.79
C ASP A 216 -4.58 -19.42 3.70
N VAL A 217 -3.86 -18.36 3.25
CA VAL A 217 -2.95 -17.59 4.13
C VAL A 217 -3.70 -17.00 5.32
N LEU A 218 -4.86 -16.38 5.08
CA LEU A 218 -5.68 -15.80 6.15
C LEU A 218 -6.19 -16.87 7.11
N HIS A 219 -6.58 -18.05 6.60
CA HIS A 219 -6.93 -19.19 7.42
C HIS A 219 -5.76 -19.60 8.32
N TYR A 220 -4.56 -19.81 7.75
CA TYR A 220 -3.39 -20.19 8.53
C TYR A 220 -2.95 -19.13 9.55
N LEU A 221 -3.10 -17.84 9.25
CA LEU A 221 -2.82 -16.77 10.21
C LEU A 221 -3.73 -16.87 11.44
N ILE A 222 -5.02 -17.14 11.24
CA ILE A 222 -5.98 -17.30 12.34
C ILE A 222 -5.75 -18.65 13.06
N ALA A 223 -5.64 -19.74 12.32
CA ALA A 223 -5.40 -21.05 12.89
C ALA A 223 -4.11 -21.08 13.72
N ALA A 224 -3.05 -20.38 13.28
CA ALA A 224 -1.83 -20.23 14.04
C ALA A 224 -2.04 -19.49 15.37
N LEU A 225 -2.90 -18.46 15.40
CA LEU A 225 -3.27 -17.77 16.64
C LEU A 225 -4.02 -18.69 17.61
N GLU A 226 -4.90 -19.52 17.07
CA GLU A 226 -5.81 -20.40 17.85
C GLU A 226 -5.17 -21.74 18.27
N THR A 227 -4.05 -22.14 17.63
CA THR A 227 -3.36 -23.40 17.90
C THR A 227 -2.12 -23.17 18.78
N PRO A 228 -2.16 -23.48 20.10
CA PRO A 228 -1.01 -23.27 21.00
C PRO A 228 0.26 -24.00 20.57
N ALA A 229 0.12 -25.16 19.93
CA ALA A 229 1.25 -25.96 19.45
C ALA A 229 2.10 -25.30 18.36
N THR A 230 1.63 -24.20 17.77
CA THR A 230 2.39 -23.42 16.77
C THR A 230 3.25 -22.32 17.40
N THR A 231 3.14 -22.11 18.73
CA THR A 231 3.84 -21.03 19.42
C THR A 231 5.35 -21.16 19.30
N GLY A 232 6.01 -20.11 18.79
CA GLY A 232 7.46 -20.07 18.62
C GLY A 232 7.99 -20.91 17.44
N LEU A 233 7.12 -21.47 16.61
CA LEU A 233 7.52 -22.28 15.46
C LEU A 233 7.57 -21.45 14.17
N ALA A 234 8.48 -21.85 13.28
CA ALA A 234 8.52 -21.39 11.90
C ALA A 234 7.95 -22.50 10.99
N ILE A 235 6.81 -22.23 10.38
CA ILE A 235 6.00 -23.20 9.65
C ILE A 235 5.88 -22.74 8.19
N ASP A 236 6.28 -23.61 7.27
CA ASP A 236 6.13 -23.38 5.83
C ASP A 236 4.68 -23.65 5.42
N ILE A 237 4.04 -22.70 4.69
CA ILE A 237 2.67 -22.83 4.19
C ILE A 237 2.64 -22.72 2.67
N GLY A 238 1.88 -23.58 2.00
CA GLY A 238 1.76 -23.62 0.54
C GLY A 238 0.46 -24.27 0.10
N GLY A 239 0.05 -24.02 -1.14
CA GLY A 239 -1.06 -24.72 -1.78
C GLY A 239 -0.66 -26.16 -2.16
N PRO A 240 -1.57 -26.94 -2.75
CA PRO A 240 -1.31 -28.32 -3.15
C PRO A 240 -0.42 -28.45 -4.40
N ASP A 241 -0.27 -27.41 -5.19
CA ASP A 241 0.39 -27.44 -6.49
C ASP A 241 1.81 -26.87 -6.43
N ILE A 242 2.76 -27.53 -7.11
CA ILE A 242 4.11 -27.06 -7.36
C ILE A 242 4.27 -26.82 -8.85
N TRP A 243 4.31 -25.54 -9.26
CA TRP A 243 4.39 -25.17 -10.67
C TRP A 243 5.50 -24.15 -10.94
N SER A 244 6.01 -24.16 -12.18
CA SER A 244 6.89 -23.10 -12.68
C SER A 244 6.08 -21.83 -12.97
N TYR A 245 6.75 -20.67 -12.94
CA TYR A 245 6.11 -19.39 -13.30
C TYR A 245 5.63 -19.40 -14.77
N GLU A 246 6.34 -20.08 -15.68
CA GLU A 246 5.87 -20.28 -17.05
C GLU A 246 4.51 -20.96 -17.11
N ARG A 247 4.31 -22.03 -16.30
CA ARG A 247 3.02 -22.73 -16.24
C ARG A 247 1.93 -21.85 -15.64
N MET A 248 2.26 -21.08 -14.57
CA MET A 248 1.34 -20.13 -13.96
C MET A 248 0.93 -19.01 -14.93
N MET A 249 1.83 -18.51 -15.78
CA MET A 249 1.48 -17.52 -16.83
C MET A 249 0.49 -18.09 -17.85
N LYS A 250 0.64 -19.33 -18.24
CA LYS A 250 -0.30 -20.02 -19.17
C LYS A 250 -1.66 -20.22 -18.53
N GLU A 251 -1.68 -20.58 -17.23
CA GLU A 251 -2.91 -20.74 -16.47
C GLU A 251 -3.63 -19.42 -16.26
N MET A 252 -2.88 -18.33 -15.97
CA MET A 252 -3.45 -16.99 -15.90
C MET A 252 -4.11 -16.56 -17.21
N ALA A 253 -3.49 -16.89 -18.36
CA ALA A 253 -4.12 -16.63 -19.66
C ALA A 253 -5.45 -17.39 -19.82
N ARG A 254 -5.52 -18.64 -19.35
CA ARG A 254 -6.75 -19.43 -19.32
C ARG A 254 -7.82 -18.79 -18.42
N ALA A 255 -7.45 -18.43 -17.20
CA ALA A 255 -8.36 -17.80 -16.24
C ALA A 255 -8.93 -16.46 -16.75
N LEU A 256 -8.13 -15.69 -17.52
CA LEU A 256 -8.55 -14.44 -18.17
C LEU A 256 -9.31 -14.66 -19.50
N GLY A 257 -9.59 -15.89 -19.91
CA GLY A 257 -10.23 -16.18 -21.21
C GLY A 257 -9.40 -15.80 -22.44
N LEU A 258 -8.08 -15.65 -22.28
CA LEU A 258 -7.17 -15.21 -23.34
C LEU A 258 -6.56 -16.40 -24.08
N LYS A 259 -6.14 -16.17 -25.35
CA LYS A 259 -5.36 -17.16 -26.10
C LYS A 259 -4.06 -17.49 -25.37
N THR A 260 -3.58 -18.72 -25.53
CA THR A 260 -2.31 -19.19 -24.94
C THR A 260 -1.16 -18.21 -25.25
N ARG A 261 -0.40 -17.85 -24.22
CA ARG A 261 0.75 -16.95 -24.33
C ARG A 261 2.01 -17.73 -24.69
N PHE A 262 2.84 -17.12 -25.55
CA PHE A 262 4.13 -17.65 -25.89
C PHE A 262 5.18 -17.10 -24.92
N VAL A 263 5.77 -17.98 -24.10
CA VAL A 263 6.82 -17.64 -23.15
C VAL A 263 8.15 -18.13 -23.73
N ILE A 264 9.06 -17.20 -24.06
CA ILE A 264 10.35 -17.48 -24.67
C ILE A 264 11.45 -17.13 -23.68
N PRO A 265 12.08 -18.13 -23.04
CA PRO A 265 13.19 -17.88 -22.12
C PRO A 265 14.45 -17.45 -22.90
N VAL A 266 15.01 -16.29 -22.52
CA VAL A 266 16.23 -15.74 -23.09
C VAL A 266 17.35 -15.68 -22.05
N PRO A 267 18.63 -15.95 -22.41
CA PRO A 267 19.71 -16.05 -21.44
C PRO A 267 20.22 -14.72 -20.92
N VAL A 268 19.87 -13.59 -21.55
CA VAL A 268 20.50 -12.28 -21.35
C VAL A 268 19.75 -11.39 -20.34
N LEU A 269 18.53 -11.76 -19.91
CA LEU A 269 17.74 -10.94 -19.00
C LEU A 269 18.23 -11.11 -17.56
N THR A 270 18.90 -10.05 -17.05
CA THR A 270 19.27 -9.93 -15.65
C THR A 270 18.04 -9.55 -14.80
N PRO A 271 18.05 -9.75 -13.46
CA PRO A 271 16.95 -9.30 -12.59
C PRO A 271 16.65 -7.80 -12.74
N LYS A 272 17.70 -6.96 -12.87
CA LYS A 272 17.52 -5.50 -13.06
C LYS A 272 16.81 -5.16 -14.37
N LEU A 273 17.19 -5.81 -15.48
CA LEU A 273 16.52 -5.63 -16.76
C LEU A 273 15.08 -6.16 -16.72
N SER A 274 14.85 -7.27 -16.03
CA SER A 274 13.51 -7.83 -15.82
C SER A 274 12.63 -6.89 -15.00
N ALA A 275 13.16 -6.29 -13.93
CA ALA A 275 12.43 -5.32 -13.11
C ALA A 275 12.08 -4.06 -13.90
N LEU A 276 13.00 -3.55 -14.74
CA LEU A 276 12.73 -2.42 -15.63
C LEU A 276 11.65 -2.75 -16.65
N TRP A 277 11.68 -3.94 -17.23
CA TRP A 277 10.66 -4.44 -18.13
C TRP A 277 9.29 -4.57 -17.46
N ILE A 278 9.24 -5.18 -16.27
CA ILE A 278 8.02 -5.30 -15.49
C ILE A 278 7.45 -3.91 -15.18
N HIS A 279 8.31 -2.97 -14.78
CA HIS A 279 7.90 -1.59 -14.50
C HIS A 279 7.32 -0.88 -15.73
N LEU A 280 7.86 -1.14 -16.92
CA LEU A 280 7.36 -0.56 -18.18
C LEU A 280 5.97 -1.10 -18.54
N ILE A 281 5.73 -2.39 -18.28
CA ILE A 281 4.51 -3.09 -18.70
C ILE A 281 3.41 -3.05 -17.61
N THR A 282 3.79 -2.93 -16.34
CA THR A 282 2.85 -2.96 -15.21
C THR A 282 2.80 -1.62 -14.48
N PRO A 283 1.75 -1.30 -13.73
CA PRO A 283 1.70 -0.08 -12.92
C PRO A 283 2.58 -0.16 -11.66
N LEU A 284 3.26 -1.27 -11.42
CA LEU A 284 4.11 -1.43 -10.24
C LEU A 284 5.47 -0.74 -10.44
N GLY A 285 5.96 -0.09 -9.37
CA GLY A 285 7.26 0.55 -9.35
C GLY A 285 8.42 -0.46 -9.44
N ALA A 286 9.54 -0.04 -10.00
CA ALA A 286 10.74 -0.89 -10.10
C ALA A 286 11.26 -1.34 -8.72
N ASN A 287 11.09 -0.53 -7.68
CA ASN A 287 11.41 -0.82 -6.29
C ASN A 287 10.64 -2.01 -5.70
N ILE A 288 9.43 -2.28 -6.18
CA ILE A 288 8.64 -3.47 -5.81
C ILE A 288 8.94 -4.62 -6.77
N ALA A 289 9.02 -4.31 -8.06
CA ALA A 289 9.21 -5.33 -9.09
C ALA A 289 10.59 -6.02 -9.00
N GLN A 290 11.66 -5.30 -8.62
CA GLN A 290 13.01 -5.86 -8.55
C GLN A 290 13.16 -6.94 -7.46
N PRO A 291 12.83 -6.69 -6.18
CA PRO A 291 12.91 -7.72 -5.13
C PRO A 291 12.06 -8.95 -5.43
N LEU A 292 10.85 -8.74 -6.01
CA LEU A 292 9.98 -9.84 -6.40
C LEU A 292 10.58 -10.65 -7.55
N ALA A 293 11.12 -9.99 -8.59
CA ALA A 293 11.78 -10.66 -9.71
C ALA A 293 13.03 -11.43 -9.28
N GLU A 294 13.81 -10.91 -8.34
CA GLU A 294 14.97 -11.59 -7.75
C GLU A 294 14.54 -12.83 -6.96
N GLY A 295 13.45 -12.75 -6.21
CA GLY A 295 12.88 -13.88 -5.48
C GLY A 295 12.45 -15.05 -6.36
N LEU A 296 12.06 -14.79 -7.63
CA LEU A 296 11.68 -15.83 -8.59
C LEU A 296 12.82 -16.76 -8.99
N ARG A 297 14.07 -16.41 -8.70
CA ARG A 297 15.24 -17.27 -8.98
C ARG A 297 15.36 -18.45 -8.02
N ASN A 298 14.81 -18.29 -6.83
CA ASN A 298 14.86 -19.32 -5.80
C ASN A 298 13.71 -20.31 -5.97
N ARG A 299 14.01 -21.59 -5.76
CA ARG A 299 12.98 -22.61 -5.62
C ARG A 299 12.30 -22.42 -4.27
N VAL A 300 10.99 -22.17 -4.27
CA VAL A 300 10.22 -21.85 -3.07
C VAL A 300 9.08 -22.87 -2.90
N VAL A 301 9.40 -23.98 -2.25
CA VAL A 301 8.52 -25.13 -2.03
C VAL A 301 8.54 -25.48 -0.56
N VAL A 302 7.40 -25.86 -0.01
CA VAL A 302 7.23 -26.33 1.38
C VAL A 302 8.10 -27.56 1.62
N ARG A 303 8.78 -27.61 2.78
CA ARG A 303 9.78 -28.64 3.10
C ARG A 303 9.25 -29.77 3.95
N ASN A 304 8.15 -29.54 4.66
CA ASN A 304 7.54 -30.51 5.56
C ASN A 304 6.01 -30.33 5.57
N ASP A 305 5.33 -31.19 6.30
CA ASP A 305 3.88 -31.19 6.45
C ASP A 305 3.39 -30.56 7.77
N ASP A 306 4.24 -29.80 8.47
CA ASP A 306 3.91 -29.20 9.76
C ASP A 306 2.64 -28.36 9.73
N ALA A 307 2.42 -27.57 8.67
CA ALA A 307 1.20 -26.79 8.51
C ALA A 307 -0.04 -27.68 8.51
N GLN A 308 -0.02 -28.77 7.72
CA GLN A 308 -1.13 -29.69 7.61
C GLN A 308 -1.34 -30.53 8.88
N ARG A 309 -0.25 -30.88 9.55
CA ARG A 309 -0.30 -31.66 10.81
C ARG A 309 -0.81 -30.83 11.99
N LEU A 310 -0.39 -29.55 12.10
CA LEU A 310 -0.74 -28.68 13.23
C LEU A 310 -2.06 -27.93 13.00
N MET A 311 -2.35 -27.58 11.75
CA MET A 311 -3.49 -26.77 11.33
C MET A 311 -4.11 -27.38 10.05
N PRO A 312 -4.77 -28.54 10.14
CA PRO A 312 -5.33 -29.24 8.98
C PRO A 312 -6.26 -28.33 8.16
N HIS A 313 -5.97 -28.16 6.87
CA HIS A 313 -6.76 -27.33 5.98
C HIS A 313 -6.65 -27.78 4.53
N GLN A 314 -7.76 -27.80 3.82
CA GLN A 314 -7.79 -28.08 2.39
C GLN A 314 -7.57 -26.77 1.62
N CYS A 315 -6.33 -26.54 1.19
CA CYS A 315 -5.97 -25.38 0.39
C CYS A 315 -6.51 -25.48 -1.03
N ARG A 316 -6.76 -24.34 -1.64
CA ARG A 316 -7.14 -24.24 -3.06
C ARG A 316 -5.97 -24.57 -3.97
N THR A 317 -6.30 -25.20 -5.09
CA THR A 317 -5.36 -25.38 -6.22
C THR A 317 -5.04 -24.03 -6.89
N ILE A 318 -3.95 -23.98 -7.67
CA ILE A 318 -3.59 -22.77 -8.44
C ILE A 318 -4.70 -22.32 -9.37
N PRO A 319 -5.34 -23.21 -10.18
CA PRO A 319 -6.48 -22.82 -11.01
C PRO A 319 -7.61 -22.18 -10.22
N GLU A 320 -8.07 -22.82 -9.14
CA GLU A 320 -9.16 -22.31 -8.29
C GLU A 320 -8.83 -20.96 -7.66
N ALA A 321 -7.57 -20.78 -7.22
CA ALA A 321 -7.11 -19.53 -6.64
C ALA A 321 -7.05 -18.40 -7.68
N MET A 322 -6.60 -18.69 -8.91
CA MET A 322 -6.52 -17.73 -10.00
C MET A 322 -7.91 -17.33 -10.50
N GLU A 323 -8.80 -18.29 -10.72
CA GLU A 323 -10.19 -18.03 -11.13
C GLU A 323 -10.91 -17.14 -10.11
N ALA A 324 -10.83 -17.48 -8.82
CA ALA A 324 -11.43 -16.67 -7.77
C ALA A 324 -10.83 -15.26 -7.64
N ALA A 325 -9.55 -15.08 -7.97
CA ALA A 325 -8.90 -13.76 -7.95
C ALA A 325 -9.31 -12.92 -9.17
N VAL A 326 -9.43 -13.52 -10.35
CA VAL A 326 -9.91 -12.87 -11.58
C VAL A 326 -11.37 -12.46 -11.43
N GLU A 327 -12.24 -13.35 -10.93
CA GLU A 327 -13.64 -13.05 -10.68
C GLU A 327 -13.84 -11.85 -9.76
N ARG A 328 -13.08 -11.75 -8.66
CA ARG A 328 -13.12 -10.58 -7.77
C ARG A 328 -12.63 -9.30 -8.42
N TYR A 329 -11.63 -9.40 -9.30
CA TYR A 329 -11.14 -8.27 -10.06
C TYR A 329 -12.21 -7.77 -11.05
N GLU A 330 -12.82 -8.66 -11.82
CA GLU A 330 -13.86 -8.34 -12.81
C GLU A 330 -15.14 -7.80 -12.18
N SER A 331 -15.53 -8.34 -11.01
CA SER A 331 -16.71 -7.87 -10.26
C SER A 331 -16.48 -6.59 -9.47
N GLY A 332 -15.23 -6.05 -9.44
CA GLY A 332 -14.89 -4.86 -8.67
C GLY A 332 -14.95 -5.04 -7.14
N THR A 333 -14.91 -6.30 -6.66
CA THR A 333 -15.03 -6.64 -5.23
C THR A 333 -13.68 -6.92 -4.54
N VAL A 334 -12.62 -6.22 -4.97
CA VAL A 334 -11.28 -6.35 -4.38
C VAL A 334 -11.26 -5.69 -3.00
N GLU A 335 -11.08 -6.47 -1.94
CA GLU A 335 -11.12 -6.00 -0.55
C GLU A 335 -9.94 -5.09 -0.17
N SER A 336 -8.75 -5.35 -0.71
CA SER A 336 -7.53 -4.60 -0.44
C SER A 336 -6.51 -4.79 -1.55
N SER A 337 -5.60 -3.83 -1.70
CA SER A 337 -4.54 -3.86 -2.72
C SER A 337 -3.17 -3.64 -2.08
N TRP A 338 -2.11 -4.09 -2.76
CA TRP A 338 -0.72 -3.84 -2.38
C TRP A 338 -0.43 -2.33 -2.26
N SER A 339 -1.10 -1.50 -3.04
CA SER A 339 -0.94 -0.04 -3.05
C SER A 339 -1.60 0.67 -1.87
N ASP A 340 -2.48 0.00 -1.12
CA ASP A 340 -3.25 0.62 -0.02
C ASP A 340 -2.36 1.04 1.15
N ALA A 341 -1.22 0.37 1.34
CA ALA A 341 -0.22 0.70 2.36
C ALA A 341 0.66 1.90 1.98
N GLY A 342 0.70 2.27 0.70
CA GLY A 342 1.51 3.38 0.19
C GLY A 342 1.12 4.72 0.79
N PRO A 343 2.03 5.71 0.87
CA PRO A 343 1.73 7.03 1.43
C PRO A 343 0.68 7.77 0.61
N LEU A 344 -0.19 8.52 1.30
CA LEU A 344 -1.20 9.39 0.71
C LEU A 344 -0.81 10.86 0.91
N PRO A 345 -1.35 11.79 0.11
CA PRO A 345 -1.28 13.20 0.41
C PRO A 345 -1.83 13.47 1.82
N GLY A 346 -1.09 14.24 2.63
CA GLY A 346 -1.46 14.51 4.03
C GLY A 346 -0.94 13.48 5.05
N ASP A 347 -0.37 12.36 4.63
CA ASP A 347 0.37 11.47 5.54
C ASP A 347 1.60 12.21 6.11
N PRO A 348 2.03 11.89 7.35
CA PRO A 348 3.27 12.42 7.91
C PRO A 348 4.48 12.15 7.02
N ASP A 349 5.49 13.01 7.03
CA ASP A 349 6.69 12.89 6.18
C ASP A 349 7.46 11.57 6.42
N TRP A 350 7.36 11.01 7.64
CA TRP A 350 7.93 9.71 8.01
C TRP A 350 7.12 8.50 7.49
N ALA A 351 5.95 8.71 6.86
CA ALA A 351 5.09 7.60 6.40
C ALA A 351 5.68 6.75 5.27
N GLY A 352 6.79 7.19 4.68
CA GLY A 352 7.57 6.44 3.68
C GLY A 352 7.09 6.59 2.24
N GLY A 353 7.87 6.07 1.31
CA GLY A 353 7.70 6.20 -0.15
C GLY A 353 8.69 7.21 -0.73
N THR A 354 9.06 7.02 -2.01
CA THR A 354 9.85 8.05 -2.72
C THR A 354 8.97 9.26 -2.93
N GLN A 355 9.18 10.29 -2.15
CA GLN A 355 8.49 11.56 -2.27
C GLN A 355 9.52 12.68 -2.48
N PHE A 356 9.37 13.41 -3.56
CA PHE A 356 10.14 14.62 -3.77
C PHE A 356 9.39 15.80 -3.17
N VAL A 357 10.12 16.65 -2.45
CA VAL A 357 9.57 17.82 -1.77
C VAL A 357 10.36 19.06 -2.18
N ASP A 358 9.66 20.14 -2.53
CA ASP A 358 10.21 21.49 -2.66
C ASP A 358 9.40 22.41 -1.75
N GLU A 359 10.06 22.90 -0.71
CA GLU A 359 9.44 23.75 0.31
C GLU A 359 10.07 25.13 0.30
N ARG A 360 9.23 26.15 0.31
CA ARG A 360 9.65 27.55 0.26
C ARG A 360 8.74 28.38 1.14
N ALA A 361 9.32 29.40 1.77
CA ALA A 361 8.56 30.29 2.63
C ALA A 361 9.04 31.75 2.49
N THR A 362 8.19 32.68 2.88
CA THR A 362 8.49 34.11 2.97
C THR A 362 7.64 34.74 4.05
N THR A 363 8.12 35.86 4.61
CA THR A 363 7.31 36.68 5.52
C THR A 363 6.68 37.82 4.71
N VAL A 364 5.40 38.06 4.95
CA VAL A 364 4.58 39.07 4.28
C VAL A 364 4.15 40.10 5.33
N ASP A 365 4.43 41.36 5.05
CA ASP A 365 4.00 42.48 5.93
C ASP A 365 2.52 42.84 5.63
N ALA A 366 1.64 41.88 5.94
CA ALA A 366 0.20 42.04 5.78
C ALA A 366 -0.53 41.14 6.82
N PRO A 367 -1.76 41.49 7.19
CA PRO A 367 -2.60 40.67 8.05
C PRO A 367 -2.86 39.28 7.42
N LEU A 368 -2.97 38.25 8.28
CA LEU A 368 -3.19 36.86 7.86
C LEU A 368 -4.37 36.72 6.92
N ASP A 369 -5.49 37.38 7.20
CA ASP A 369 -6.71 37.31 6.37
C ASP A 369 -6.50 37.93 4.98
N ALA A 370 -5.62 38.91 4.82
CA ALA A 370 -5.29 39.46 3.51
C ALA A 370 -4.47 38.47 2.68
N VAL A 371 -3.48 37.80 3.30
CA VAL A 371 -2.67 36.75 2.63
C VAL A 371 -3.54 35.55 2.29
N TRP A 372 -4.42 35.13 3.21
CA TRP A 372 -5.34 34.02 2.99
C TRP A 372 -6.30 34.23 1.82
N ARG A 373 -6.86 35.44 1.69
CA ARG A 373 -7.70 35.80 0.52
C ARG A 373 -6.98 35.66 -0.80
N GLU A 374 -5.72 36.05 -0.86
CA GLU A 374 -4.93 35.91 -2.10
C GLU A 374 -4.59 34.44 -2.38
N ILE A 375 -4.34 33.62 -1.35
CA ILE A 375 -4.22 32.16 -1.51
C ILE A 375 -5.51 31.57 -2.10
N CYS A 376 -6.66 31.95 -1.58
CA CYS A 376 -7.96 31.47 -2.09
C CYS A 376 -8.29 32.00 -3.49
N ALA A 377 -7.66 33.06 -3.96
CA ALA A 377 -7.84 33.61 -5.30
C ALA A 377 -6.97 32.99 -6.39
N ILE A 378 -6.08 32.04 -6.05
CA ILE A 378 -5.15 31.39 -6.99
C ILE A 378 -5.88 30.68 -8.14
N GLY A 379 -5.33 30.73 -9.36
CA GLY A 379 -5.88 30.10 -10.57
C GLY A 379 -7.00 30.90 -11.22
N GLY A 380 -7.61 30.34 -12.26
CA GLY A 380 -8.64 30.98 -13.06
C GLY A 380 -8.14 32.26 -13.75
N GLU A 381 -8.92 33.34 -13.67
CA GLU A 381 -8.56 34.65 -14.28
C GLU A 381 -7.39 35.33 -13.56
N ARG A 382 -7.22 35.07 -12.25
CA ARG A 382 -6.12 35.60 -11.43
C ARG A 382 -4.78 34.99 -11.79
N GLY A 383 -4.75 33.76 -12.32
CA GLY A 383 -3.54 33.01 -12.59
C GLY A 383 -2.78 32.59 -11.33
N TYR A 384 -1.49 32.35 -11.49
CA TYR A 384 -0.60 31.85 -10.42
C TYR A 384 0.38 32.92 -9.91
N TYR A 385 0.05 34.19 -10.11
CA TYR A 385 0.83 35.37 -9.73
C TYR A 385 2.19 35.51 -10.42
N THR A 386 2.64 34.51 -11.17
CA THR A 386 3.91 34.55 -11.91
C THR A 386 3.93 33.47 -12.98
N SER A 387 4.71 33.72 -14.03
CA SER A 387 5.05 32.70 -15.04
C SER A 387 3.82 32.06 -15.70
N ASP A 388 2.72 32.80 -15.86
CA ASP A 388 1.46 32.31 -16.43
C ASP A 388 1.66 31.65 -17.80
N PHE A 389 2.69 32.08 -18.55
CA PHE A 389 3.09 31.42 -19.79
C PHE A 389 3.44 29.94 -19.59
N LEU A 390 4.22 29.61 -18.54
CA LEU A 390 4.60 28.22 -18.25
C LEU A 390 3.39 27.39 -17.85
N TRP A 391 2.48 27.97 -17.10
CA TRP A 391 1.22 27.31 -16.72
C TRP A 391 0.33 27.08 -17.95
N HIS A 392 0.25 28.06 -18.87
CA HIS A 392 -0.48 27.89 -20.12
C HIS A 392 0.13 26.79 -20.99
N LEU A 393 1.45 26.81 -21.18
CA LEU A 393 2.16 25.78 -21.94
C LEU A 393 1.89 24.39 -21.35
N ARG A 394 1.98 24.26 -20.02
CA ARG A 394 1.67 23.01 -19.32
C ARG A 394 0.22 22.57 -19.53
N GLY A 395 -0.73 23.49 -19.48
CA GLY A 395 -2.14 23.21 -19.73
C GLY A 395 -2.44 22.78 -21.18
N ILE A 396 -1.74 23.34 -22.17
CA ILE A 396 -1.83 22.90 -23.56
C ILE A 396 -1.29 21.46 -23.70
N MET A 397 -0.12 21.18 -23.15
CA MET A 397 0.47 19.84 -23.16
C MET A 397 -0.47 18.81 -22.51
N ASP A 398 -1.08 19.16 -21.39
CA ASP A 398 -2.01 18.30 -20.69
C ASP A 398 -3.24 17.97 -21.55
N ARG A 399 -3.81 18.97 -22.24
CA ARG A 399 -4.93 18.77 -23.18
C ARG A 399 -4.56 17.87 -24.35
N LEU A 400 -3.38 18.04 -24.91
CA LEU A 400 -2.89 17.20 -26.02
C LEU A 400 -2.75 15.72 -25.60
N LEU A 401 -2.49 15.48 -24.31
CA LEU A 401 -2.41 14.14 -23.72
C LEU A 401 -3.76 13.60 -23.23
N GLY A 402 -4.85 14.38 -23.37
CA GLY A 402 -6.19 13.99 -22.94
C GLY A 402 -6.54 14.37 -21.49
N GLY A 403 -5.73 15.20 -20.86
CA GLY A 403 -5.98 15.75 -19.52
C GLY A 403 -6.94 16.96 -19.52
N PRO A 404 -7.32 17.47 -18.34
CA PRO A 404 -8.28 18.57 -18.19
C PRO A 404 -7.80 19.93 -18.74
N GLY A 405 -6.50 20.17 -18.78
CA GLY A 405 -5.92 21.47 -19.15
C GLY A 405 -6.24 22.60 -18.17
N LEU A 406 -5.85 23.82 -18.53
CA LEU A 406 -6.22 25.01 -17.78
C LEU A 406 -7.70 25.38 -17.98
N ARG A 407 -8.29 26.03 -16.96
CA ARG A 407 -9.64 26.65 -16.98
C ARG A 407 -10.80 25.66 -17.10
N ARG A 408 -10.96 24.83 -16.09
CA ARG A 408 -12.21 24.07 -15.88
C ARG A 408 -13.39 24.93 -15.42
N GLY A 409 -13.16 26.22 -15.13
CA GLY A 409 -14.10 27.12 -14.49
C GLY A 409 -14.03 27.02 -12.96
N ARG A 410 -13.95 28.16 -12.29
CA ARG A 410 -14.07 28.25 -10.83
C ARG A 410 -15.51 28.50 -10.44
N ARG A 411 -15.97 27.90 -9.35
CA ARG A 411 -17.28 28.17 -8.75
C ARG A 411 -17.35 29.61 -8.22
N ASN A 412 -16.29 30.06 -7.57
CA ASN A 412 -16.17 31.41 -6.99
C ASN A 412 -14.73 31.92 -7.18
N PRO A 413 -14.50 33.18 -7.62
CA PRO A 413 -13.16 33.72 -7.90
C PRO A 413 -12.30 33.92 -6.65
N THR A 414 -12.89 34.08 -5.47
CA THR A 414 -12.20 34.45 -4.22
C THR A 414 -12.35 33.43 -3.09
N GLU A 415 -13.28 32.50 -3.22
CA GLU A 415 -13.56 31.48 -2.20
C GLU A 415 -13.32 30.07 -2.76
N LEU A 416 -12.77 29.21 -1.92
CA LEU A 416 -12.58 27.79 -2.21
C LEU A 416 -13.29 26.93 -1.18
N ARG A 417 -13.76 25.76 -1.64
CA ARG A 417 -14.31 24.71 -0.83
C ARG A 417 -13.65 23.38 -1.21
N MET A 418 -13.69 22.42 -0.28
CA MET A 418 -13.24 21.07 -0.56
C MET A 418 -13.96 20.52 -1.80
N GLY A 419 -13.20 19.95 -2.73
CA GLY A 419 -13.71 19.43 -4.00
C GLY A 419 -13.81 20.47 -5.14
N ASP A 420 -13.56 21.77 -4.90
CA ASP A 420 -13.55 22.77 -5.98
C ASP A 420 -12.41 22.50 -6.97
N ALA A 421 -12.67 22.72 -8.26
CA ALA A 421 -11.65 22.70 -9.30
C ALA A 421 -10.99 24.07 -9.43
N VAL A 422 -9.65 24.08 -9.46
CA VAL A 422 -8.81 25.26 -9.72
C VAL A 422 -7.92 24.93 -10.89
N ASP A 423 -8.34 25.28 -12.08
CA ASP A 423 -7.69 24.87 -13.35
C ASP A 423 -7.54 23.34 -13.43
N PHE A 424 -6.33 22.82 -13.37
CA PHE A 424 -6.04 21.37 -13.33
C PHE A 424 -5.80 20.82 -11.92
N TRP A 425 -6.09 21.62 -10.89
CA TRP A 425 -6.01 21.21 -9.49
C TRP A 425 -7.39 20.92 -8.91
N ARG A 426 -7.43 20.03 -7.92
CA ARG A 426 -8.59 19.80 -7.06
C ARG A 426 -8.25 20.20 -5.63
N VAL A 427 -9.14 20.94 -4.97
CA VAL A 427 -9.01 21.22 -3.54
C VAL A 427 -9.24 19.92 -2.75
N THR A 428 -8.20 19.37 -2.14
CA THR A 428 -8.24 18.11 -1.38
C THR A 428 -8.25 18.32 0.14
N ALA A 429 -7.78 19.48 0.62
CA ALA A 429 -7.97 19.91 1.99
C ALA A 429 -8.01 21.44 2.07
N ILE A 430 -8.81 21.98 2.98
CA ILE A 430 -8.85 23.41 3.27
C ILE A 430 -9.17 23.61 4.74
N GLU A 431 -8.29 24.34 5.43
CA GLU A 431 -8.47 24.85 6.78
C GLU A 431 -8.45 26.38 6.70
N PRO A 432 -9.63 27.05 6.78
CA PRO A 432 -9.69 28.50 6.61
C PRO A 432 -8.71 29.26 7.51
N GLY A 433 -7.97 30.19 6.93
CA GLY A 433 -6.94 30.95 7.65
C GLY A 433 -5.70 30.19 8.08
N LYS A 434 -5.52 28.94 7.61
CA LYS A 434 -4.35 28.12 7.96
C LYS A 434 -3.71 27.43 6.75
N ARG A 435 -4.48 26.61 6.01
CA ARG A 435 -3.92 25.71 4.99
C ARG A 435 -4.88 25.46 3.85
N LEU A 436 -4.36 25.52 2.64
CA LEU A 436 -4.99 25.05 1.41
C LEU A 436 -4.13 23.97 0.80
N GLU A 437 -4.71 22.82 0.45
CA GLU A 437 -4.05 21.75 -0.28
C GLU A 437 -4.75 21.47 -1.60
N LEU A 438 -3.96 21.42 -2.65
CA LEU A 438 -4.39 21.19 -4.02
C LEU A 438 -3.73 19.92 -4.55
N THR A 439 -4.51 18.99 -5.09
CA THR A 439 -3.99 17.79 -5.78
C THR A 439 -4.15 17.95 -7.29
N ALA A 440 -3.10 17.64 -8.03
CA ALA A 440 -3.10 17.74 -9.48
C ALA A 440 -3.99 16.65 -10.11
N GLU A 441 -4.89 17.07 -11.01
CA GLU A 441 -5.69 16.18 -11.85
C GLU A 441 -5.15 16.10 -13.29
N MET A 442 -4.11 16.90 -13.61
CA MET A 442 -3.41 16.78 -14.87
C MET A 442 -2.72 15.42 -15.00
N LEU A 443 -2.54 14.97 -16.24
CA LEU A 443 -1.83 13.73 -16.51
C LEU A 443 -0.35 13.86 -16.16
N LEU A 444 0.02 13.23 -15.06
CA LEU A 444 1.39 13.20 -14.53
C LEU A 444 1.85 11.75 -14.40
N PRO A 445 3.15 11.48 -14.58
CA PRO A 445 3.72 10.18 -14.22
C PRO A 445 3.92 10.07 -12.70
N GLY A 446 2.90 10.39 -11.93
CA GLY A 446 2.90 10.44 -10.48
C GLY A 446 1.71 11.21 -9.91
N VAL A 447 1.75 11.49 -8.61
CA VAL A 447 0.77 12.33 -7.91
C VAL A 447 1.50 13.58 -7.42
N ALA A 448 0.98 14.76 -7.76
CA ALA A 448 1.51 16.04 -7.30
C ALA A 448 0.50 16.71 -6.36
N THR A 449 1.00 17.26 -5.26
CA THR A 449 0.23 18.11 -4.35
C THR A 449 0.95 19.44 -4.13
N LEU A 450 0.18 20.50 -3.99
CA LEU A 450 0.66 21.84 -3.66
C LEU A 450 -0.07 22.31 -2.41
N THR A 451 0.67 22.56 -1.35
CA THR A 451 0.14 23.06 -0.09
C THR A 451 0.58 24.49 0.11
N LEU A 452 -0.36 25.39 0.43
CA LEU A 452 -0.12 26.77 0.82
C LEU A 452 -0.58 26.92 2.28
N GLY A 453 0.31 27.36 3.14
CA GLY A 453 0.07 27.56 4.58
C GLY A 453 0.34 28.99 5.02
N VAL A 454 -0.40 29.46 6.01
CA VAL A 454 -0.20 30.76 6.65
C VAL A 454 -0.21 30.64 8.16
N GLU A 455 0.73 31.37 8.80
CA GLU A 455 0.85 31.46 10.24
C GLU A 455 1.24 32.88 10.64
N PRO A 456 0.87 33.37 11.86
CA PRO A 456 1.37 34.64 12.35
C PRO A 456 2.91 34.62 12.46
N ALA A 457 3.59 35.65 11.95
CA ALA A 457 5.04 35.77 12.06
C ALA A 457 5.45 36.35 13.42
N THR A 458 6.58 35.86 13.99
CA THR A 458 7.10 36.28 15.31
C THR A 458 7.55 37.74 15.40
N GLY A 459 7.58 38.49 14.30
CA GLY A 459 7.93 39.93 14.25
C GLY A 459 6.78 40.81 13.74
N GLY A 460 5.57 40.28 13.62
CA GLY A 460 4.43 40.93 12.95
C GLY A 460 4.30 40.49 11.49
N GLY A 461 3.10 40.68 10.90
CA GLY A 461 2.79 40.18 9.57
C GLY A 461 2.46 38.67 9.54
N THR A 462 2.61 38.03 8.39
CA THR A 462 2.21 36.65 8.13
C THR A 462 3.37 35.85 7.53
N HIS A 463 3.66 34.69 8.09
CA HIS A 463 4.53 33.70 7.48
C HIS A 463 3.73 32.91 6.44
N LEU A 464 4.14 32.96 5.18
CA LEU A 464 3.55 32.27 4.04
C LEU A 464 4.48 31.17 3.59
N ALA A 465 4.02 29.92 3.65
CA ALA A 465 4.75 28.73 3.20
C ALA A 465 4.07 28.08 1.98
N LEU A 466 4.88 27.60 1.04
CA LEU A 466 4.49 26.80 -0.09
C LEU A 466 5.26 25.49 -0.04
N LYS A 467 4.54 24.36 -0.11
CA LYS A 467 5.15 23.02 -0.15
C LYS A 467 4.59 22.24 -1.33
N ALA A 468 5.44 21.98 -2.30
CA ALA A 468 5.13 21.10 -3.42
C ALA A 468 5.64 19.70 -3.11
N ARG A 469 4.77 18.69 -3.24
CA ARG A 469 5.12 17.29 -3.08
C ARG A 469 4.83 16.56 -4.38
N PHE A 470 5.72 15.67 -4.76
CA PHE A 470 5.52 14.82 -5.92
C PHE A 470 5.90 13.38 -5.59
N ARG A 471 4.94 12.49 -5.78
CA ARG A 471 5.12 11.05 -5.64
C ARG A 471 5.24 10.45 -7.04
N PRO A 472 6.45 10.08 -7.49
CA PRO A 472 6.67 9.58 -8.83
C PRO A 472 6.04 8.20 -9.02
N ARG A 473 5.56 7.94 -10.23
CA ARG A 473 5.24 6.60 -10.71
C ARG A 473 6.36 6.15 -11.64
N GLY A 474 7.27 5.34 -11.09
CA GLY A 474 8.36 4.76 -11.84
C GLY A 474 9.42 5.75 -12.34
N LEU A 475 10.29 5.26 -13.22
CA LEU A 475 11.42 6.03 -13.77
C LEU A 475 10.97 7.28 -14.52
N PHE A 476 9.84 7.22 -15.24
CA PHE A 476 9.30 8.39 -15.92
C PHE A 476 8.86 9.48 -14.93
N GLY A 477 8.33 9.10 -13.77
CA GLY A 477 8.02 10.04 -12.71
C GLY A 477 9.27 10.70 -12.14
N ILE A 478 10.32 9.94 -11.90
CA ILE A 478 11.61 10.45 -11.42
C ILE A 478 12.23 11.39 -12.45
N ALA A 479 12.30 10.98 -13.72
CA ALA A 479 12.81 11.81 -14.81
C ALA A 479 12.00 13.10 -14.97
N TYR A 480 10.67 13.01 -14.88
CA TYR A 480 9.78 14.16 -14.93
C TYR A 480 10.09 15.17 -13.83
N TRP A 481 10.25 14.70 -12.56
CA TRP A 481 10.59 15.59 -11.45
C TRP A 481 11.87 16.36 -11.71
N TRP A 482 12.95 15.66 -12.09
CA TRP A 482 14.23 16.31 -12.33
C TRP A 482 14.21 17.25 -13.54
N ALA A 483 13.37 16.97 -14.54
CA ALA A 483 13.17 17.86 -15.69
C ALA A 483 12.43 19.15 -15.31
N VAL A 484 11.46 19.10 -14.40
CA VAL A 484 10.67 20.28 -13.99
C VAL A 484 11.23 21.00 -12.77
N TYR A 485 12.07 20.34 -11.96
CA TYR A 485 12.64 20.92 -10.73
C TYR A 485 13.35 22.27 -10.93
N PRO A 486 14.15 22.50 -12.00
CA PRO A 486 14.73 23.83 -12.26
C PRO A 486 13.67 24.93 -12.42
N LEU A 487 12.51 24.62 -12.99
CA LEU A 487 11.40 25.58 -13.15
C LEU A 487 10.77 25.94 -11.80
N HIS A 488 10.76 25.04 -10.82
CA HIS A 488 10.31 25.32 -9.47
C HIS A 488 11.10 26.46 -8.83
N GLY A 489 12.40 26.55 -9.14
CA GLY A 489 13.27 27.63 -8.67
C GLY A 489 12.86 29.04 -9.15
N ILE A 490 12.08 29.11 -10.25
CA ILE A 490 11.55 30.36 -10.82
C ILE A 490 10.11 30.57 -10.37
N VAL A 491 9.28 29.53 -10.55
CA VAL A 491 7.81 29.61 -10.39
C VAL A 491 7.42 29.82 -8.92
N PHE A 492 7.92 29.01 -8.01
CA PHE A 492 7.46 29.06 -6.60
C PHE A 492 7.90 30.32 -5.84
N PRO A 493 9.16 30.79 -5.94
CA PRO A 493 9.51 32.11 -5.39
C PRO A 493 8.73 33.25 -6.02
N GLY A 494 8.41 33.14 -7.31
CA GLY A 494 7.58 34.11 -8.02
C GLY A 494 6.15 34.15 -7.50
N MET A 495 5.53 32.98 -7.27
CA MET A 495 4.20 32.84 -6.65
C MET A 495 4.16 33.48 -5.26
N LEU A 496 5.10 33.11 -4.38
CA LEU A 496 5.16 33.66 -3.02
C LEU A 496 5.28 35.19 -3.04
N ARG A 497 6.18 35.74 -3.88
CA ARG A 497 6.34 37.20 -4.04
C ARG A 497 5.09 37.85 -4.64
N GLY A 498 4.41 37.17 -5.54
CA GLY A 498 3.18 37.68 -6.16
C GLY A 498 2.02 37.74 -5.18
N ILE A 499 1.82 36.67 -4.39
CA ILE A 499 0.83 36.63 -3.31
C ILE A 499 1.15 37.73 -2.28
N ALA A 500 2.42 37.84 -1.87
CA ALA A 500 2.84 38.85 -0.90
C ALA A 500 2.54 40.28 -1.39
N ARG A 501 2.88 40.63 -2.63
CA ARG A 501 2.58 41.94 -3.23
C ARG A 501 1.09 42.22 -3.29
N ALA A 502 0.29 41.23 -3.71
CA ALA A 502 -1.15 41.37 -3.80
C ALA A 502 -1.83 41.57 -2.42
N ALA A 503 -1.29 40.93 -1.38
CA ALA A 503 -1.80 41.04 -0.01
C ALA A 503 -1.50 42.40 0.63
N VAL A 504 -0.38 43.05 0.26
CA VAL A 504 0.03 44.37 0.78
C VAL A 504 -0.61 45.51 0.00
N SER A 505 -0.91 45.32 -1.26
CA SER A 505 -1.48 46.39 -2.11
C SER A 505 -2.94 46.65 -1.71
N PRO A 506 -3.33 47.91 -1.36
CA PRO A 506 -4.74 48.23 -1.17
C PRO A 506 -5.48 47.98 -2.50
N ARG A 507 -6.58 47.22 -2.42
CA ARG A 507 -7.49 47.13 -3.59
C ARG A 507 -8.22 48.48 -3.77
N ALA A 508 -8.07 49.08 -4.96
CA ALA A 508 -8.90 50.15 -5.38
C ALA A 508 -10.35 49.67 -5.61
#